data_15e0c0b9bffd6903fd6355b17e5b7e6c
#
_entry.id   15e0c0b9bffd6903fd6355b17e5b7e6c
#
_cell.length_a   1.000
_cell.length_b   1.000
_cell.length_c   1.000
_cell.angle_alpha   90.00
_cell.angle_beta   90.00
_cell.angle_gamma   90.00
#
_symmetry.space_group_name_H-M   'P 1'
#
loop_
_entity.id
_entity.type
_entity.pdbx_description
1 polymer ?
#
loop_
_entity_poly.entity_id
_entity_poly.type
_entity_poly.pdbx_seq_one_letter_code
_entity_poly.pdbx_strand_id
1 'polypeptide(L)'
;MNDYIPSPDDIVQYQSKIPQGLYDALKQNKPIVFFLNPPYATSSSNFGAGNNSTKGAGSCDTAVKKNMVREGMDNASKNLYAQFLYRIMRIKQVFHLTNCHIGLYSPPLFLTGPAWAAFRKHFLKEFAYENACQFQASHFADVSDSWGISFTIWKSGETANKESFSFELIDEVEGEIQSIGYKEVYNIDGKVSAKEWIKQPIKGISVEAKPTFSSALSVKEGNNCNTKINRNALGCYSNMGNNVDQNQQKVAIFSSCDSSNANGLSIMPDNYERVMTLFAARRLVGKNWMNWADEYLAPNESHPKWNEFVNDSIVYSLFESKCNQASLRQIEFKGKKWNIYNEFFWMSKDEIIQLASDQQFDECYNDARTAKDRFVYQKLQSITLSPEAQVVLDKANEIVRSTFPFRELFNGSDPEYQIMNWDCGWYQIKALAKEYGKNQLDEFNVLYKALADKMRPMVFALGFLK
;
A
#
# COMPACT_ATOMS: atom_id res chain seq x y z
N MET A 1 0.20 14.99 -31.15
CA MET A 1 -0.99 15.44 -30.40
C MET A 1 -1.09 16.95 -30.53
N ASN A 2 -2.24 17.49 -30.90
CA ASN A 2 -2.40 18.94 -30.99
C ASN A 2 -2.41 19.51 -29.56
N ASP A 3 -1.39 20.30 -29.22
CA ASP A 3 -1.13 20.87 -27.90
C ASP A 3 -1.90 22.17 -27.63
N TYR A 4 -2.74 22.56 -28.59
CA TYR A 4 -3.45 23.82 -28.53
C TYR A 4 -4.67 23.76 -27.60
N ILE A 5 -4.78 24.75 -26.70
CA ILE A 5 -5.91 24.93 -25.80
C ILE A 5 -6.64 26.20 -26.20
N PRO A 6 -7.97 26.20 -26.34
CA PRO A 6 -8.71 27.42 -26.63
C PRO A 6 -8.60 28.41 -25.46
N SER A 7 -8.46 29.68 -25.77
CA SER A 7 -8.57 30.78 -24.83
C SER A 7 -9.58 31.80 -25.35
N PRO A 8 -10.22 32.61 -24.49
CA PRO A 8 -11.13 33.67 -24.93
C PRO A 8 -10.46 34.67 -25.90
N ASP A 9 -9.14 34.88 -25.72
CA ASP A 9 -8.39 35.88 -26.48
C ASP A 9 -7.87 35.33 -27.82
N ASP A 10 -7.99 34.02 -28.06
CA ASP A 10 -7.40 33.36 -29.21
C ASP A 10 -8.31 32.30 -29.87
N ILE A 11 -9.60 32.57 -29.88
CA ILE A 11 -10.62 31.64 -30.41
C ILE A 11 -10.47 31.46 -31.95
N VAL A 12 -10.00 32.48 -32.65
CA VAL A 12 -9.80 32.43 -34.11
C VAL A 12 -8.66 31.48 -34.46
N GLN A 13 -7.58 31.54 -33.69
CA GLN A 13 -6.46 30.60 -33.91
C GLN A 13 -6.88 29.17 -33.56
N TYR A 14 -7.74 28.96 -32.58
CA TYR A 14 -8.29 27.66 -32.26
C TYR A 14 -9.17 27.11 -33.42
N GLN A 15 -9.97 27.97 -34.04
CA GLN A 15 -10.77 27.59 -35.21
C GLN A 15 -9.91 26.97 -36.31
N SER A 16 -8.72 27.53 -36.57
CA SER A 16 -7.81 27.01 -37.58
C SER A 16 -7.20 25.64 -37.27
N LYS A 17 -7.34 25.15 -36.03
CA LYS A 17 -6.72 23.91 -35.55
C LYS A 17 -7.69 22.72 -35.45
N ILE A 18 -8.97 22.95 -35.63
CA ILE A 18 -10.04 21.93 -35.55
C ILE A 18 -10.89 21.93 -36.83
N PRO A 19 -11.59 20.83 -37.16
CA PRO A 19 -12.53 20.80 -38.27
C PRO A 19 -13.61 21.88 -38.14
N GLN A 20 -13.93 22.56 -39.24
CA GLN A 20 -14.90 23.65 -39.24
C GLN A 20 -16.26 23.24 -38.69
N GLY A 21 -16.76 22.04 -39.04
CA GLY A 21 -18.03 21.53 -38.52
C GLY A 21 -18.07 21.33 -36.98
N LEU A 22 -16.90 20.95 -36.40
CA LEU A 22 -16.77 20.88 -34.95
C LEU A 22 -16.76 22.28 -34.33
N TYR A 23 -16.01 23.21 -34.92
CA TYR A 23 -16.00 24.60 -34.44
C TYR A 23 -17.41 25.23 -34.44
N ASP A 24 -18.17 25.04 -35.52
CA ASP A 24 -19.53 25.53 -35.64
C ASP A 24 -20.46 24.88 -34.61
N ALA A 25 -20.32 23.59 -34.35
CA ALA A 25 -21.08 22.88 -33.32
C ALA A 25 -20.76 23.41 -31.92
N LEU A 26 -19.48 23.66 -31.60
CA LEU A 26 -19.07 24.25 -30.33
C LEU A 26 -19.66 25.65 -30.14
N LYS A 27 -19.54 26.50 -31.18
CA LYS A 27 -20.05 27.89 -31.15
C LYS A 27 -21.56 27.97 -31.04
N GLN A 28 -22.27 27.00 -31.58
CA GLN A 28 -23.72 26.91 -31.52
C GLN A 28 -24.23 26.17 -30.29
N ASN A 29 -23.37 25.75 -29.38
CA ASN A 29 -23.70 24.94 -28.21
C ASN A 29 -24.55 23.71 -28.56
N LYS A 30 -24.23 23.04 -29.69
CA LYS A 30 -24.90 21.80 -30.07
C LYS A 30 -24.57 20.68 -29.08
N PRO A 31 -25.42 19.64 -28.96
CA PRO A 31 -25.07 18.45 -28.19
C PRO A 31 -23.76 17.85 -28.67
N ILE A 32 -22.80 17.69 -27.75
CA ILE A 32 -21.48 17.16 -28.02
C ILE A 32 -21.16 16.03 -27.04
N VAL A 33 -20.65 14.93 -27.57
CA VAL A 33 -20.13 13.82 -26.75
C VAL A 33 -18.64 13.70 -26.99
N PHE A 34 -17.85 13.82 -25.92
CA PHE A 34 -16.43 13.48 -25.91
C PHE A 34 -16.29 12.03 -25.47
N PHE A 35 -15.99 11.14 -26.41
CA PHE A 35 -15.76 9.73 -26.13
C PHE A 35 -14.25 9.45 -26.15
N LEU A 36 -13.69 8.96 -25.02
CA LEU A 36 -12.26 8.96 -24.79
C LEU A 36 -11.76 7.62 -24.23
N ASN A 37 -10.69 7.13 -24.84
CA ASN A 37 -9.82 6.12 -24.25
C ASN A 37 -8.36 6.64 -24.30
N PRO A 38 -8.00 7.60 -23.46
CA PRO A 38 -6.69 8.24 -23.50
C PRO A 38 -5.61 7.31 -22.93
N PRO A 39 -4.33 7.51 -23.32
CA PRO A 39 -3.23 6.76 -22.72
C PRO A 39 -3.14 6.99 -21.19
N TYR A 40 -2.96 5.91 -20.43
CA TYR A 40 -2.82 5.96 -18.96
C TYR A 40 -1.37 6.20 -18.51
N ALA A 41 -0.49 6.58 -19.41
CA ALA A 41 0.90 6.85 -19.14
C ALA A 41 1.10 8.10 -18.27
N THR A 42 2.11 8.05 -17.40
CA THR A 42 2.59 9.21 -16.64
C THR A 42 3.87 9.78 -17.26
N SER A 43 3.97 11.09 -17.32
CA SER A 43 5.21 11.75 -17.68
C SER A 43 6.18 11.71 -16.51
N SER A 44 7.27 10.93 -16.64
CA SER A 44 8.39 11.07 -15.71
C SER A 44 9.16 12.34 -16.04
N SER A 45 9.46 13.15 -15.03
CA SER A 45 10.29 14.37 -15.17
C SER A 45 11.79 14.09 -15.36
N ASN A 46 12.21 12.84 -15.51
CA ASN A 46 13.61 12.46 -15.65
C ASN A 46 13.95 12.09 -17.11
N PHE A 47 14.09 13.11 -17.94
CA PHE A 47 14.98 13.04 -19.09
C PHE A 47 16.41 13.17 -18.53
N GLY A 48 17.17 12.08 -18.43
CA GLY A 48 18.59 12.19 -18.14
C GLY A 48 19.28 11.13 -17.33
N ALA A 49 18.62 10.05 -16.94
CA ALA A 49 19.31 8.92 -16.32
C ALA A 49 19.02 7.64 -17.12
N GLY A 50 20.02 7.15 -17.82
CA GLY A 50 19.97 5.91 -18.57
C GLY A 50 19.65 4.73 -17.67
N ASN A 51 18.41 4.34 -17.65
CA ASN A 51 17.96 3.04 -17.22
C ASN A 51 16.94 2.52 -18.23
N ASN A 52 17.27 1.40 -18.83
CA ASN A 52 16.42 0.60 -19.73
C ASN A 52 15.17 0.10 -19.04
N SER A 53 14.26 0.98 -18.65
CA SER A 53 12.89 0.61 -18.34
C SER A 53 12.03 1.15 -19.48
N THR A 54 11.37 0.28 -20.20
CA THR A 54 10.29 0.51 -21.18
C THR A 54 9.07 1.21 -20.55
N LYS A 55 9.30 2.20 -19.70
CA LYS A 55 8.26 3.04 -19.14
C LYS A 55 8.08 4.22 -20.06
N GLY A 56 7.00 4.15 -20.78
CA GLY A 56 6.37 5.07 -21.68
C GLY A 56 7.18 6.31 -22.10
N ALA A 57 7.29 6.52 -23.40
CA ALA A 57 7.87 7.72 -24.00
C ALA A 57 7.46 8.95 -23.17
N GLY A 58 8.44 9.69 -22.67
CA GLY A 58 8.21 10.84 -21.82
C GLY A 58 7.18 11.76 -22.47
N SER A 59 6.13 12.14 -21.73
CA SER A 59 5.20 13.13 -22.26
C SER A 59 5.97 14.42 -22.45
N CYS A 60 5.88 14.98 -23.63
CA CYS A 60 6.42 16.30 -23.93
C CYS A 60 5.90 17.31 -22.90
N ASP A 61 6.67 18.35 -22.65
CA ASP A 61 6.29 19.47 -21.82
C ASP A 61 5.23 20.32 -22.56
N THR A 62 3.97 19.87 -22.46
CA THR A 62 2.86 20.40 -23.25
C THR A 62 2.35 21.73 -22.66
N ALA A 63 1.73 22.58 -23.49
CA ALA A 63 1.05 23.78 -23.01
C ALA A 63 -0.08 23.45 -22.03
N VAL A 64 -0.76 22.31 -22.25
CA VAL A 64 -1.78 21.77 -21.35
C VAL A 64 -1.20 21.55 -19.96
N LYS A 65 -0.07 20.83 -19.86
CA LYS A 65 0.61 20.57 -18.59
C LYS A 65 1.01 21.86 -17.88
N LYS A 66 1.59 22.82 -18.61
CA LYS A 66 1.99 24.12 -18.05
C LYS A 66 0.81 24.88 -17.45
N ASN A 67 -0.33 24.88 -18.14
CA ASN A 67 -1.54 25.53 -17.63
C ASN A 67 -2.10 24.81 -16.38
N MET A 68 -2.15 23.47 -16.40
CA MET A 68 -2.57 22.70 -15.21
C MET A 68 -1.69 22.99 -14.00
N VAL A 69 -0.37 23.12 -14.19
CA VAL A 69 0.57 23.47 -13.12
C VAL A 69 0.28 24.89 -12.58
N ARG A 70 0.07 25.87 -13.47
CA ARG A 70 -0.29 27.25 -13.06
C ARG A 70 -1.59 27.31 -12.25
N GLU A 71 -2.53 26.42 -12.51
CA GLU A 71 -3.80 26.30 -11.80
C GLU A 71 -3.73 25.36 -10.58
N GLY A 72 -2.52 24.96 -10.15
CA GLY A 72 -2.31 24.16 -8.94
C GLY A 72 -2.58 22.66 -9.08
N MET A 73 -2.69 22.14 -10.30
CA MET A 73 -2.96 20.74 -10.61
C MET A 73 -1.67 19.96 -10.95
N ASP A 74 -0.53 20.32 -10.36
CA ASP A 74 0.81 19.82 -10.71
C ASP A 74 0.89 18.28 -10.72
N ASN A 75 0.38 17.61 -9.69
CA ASN A 75 0.45 16.15 -9.62
C ASN A 75 -0.39 15.45 -10.68
N ALA A 76 -1.61 15.92 -10.92
CA ALA A 76 -2.49 15.39 -11.94
C ALA A 76 -1.95 15.65 -13.35
N SER A 77 -1.28 16.78 -13.58
CA SER A 77 -0.73 17.19 -14.88
C SER A 77 0.28 16.18 -15.46
N LYS A 78 0.87 15.33 -14.63
CA LYS A 78 1.79 14.26 -15.01
C LYS A 78 1.09 13.10 -15.74
N ASN A 79 -0.23 12.99 -15.62
CA ASN A 79 -1.04 11.93 -16.21
C ASN A 79 -1.67 12.40 -17.51
N LEU A 80 -1.46 11.65 -18.60
CA LEU A 80 -1.95 12.06 -19.92
C LEU A 80 -3.48 12.17 -19.95
N TYR A 81 -4.20 11.23 -19.38
CA TYR A 81 -5.67 11.30 -19.39
C TYR A 81 -6.22 12.52 -18.65
N ALA A 82 -5.52 13.00 -17.60
CA ALA A 82 -5.88 14.25 -16.93
C ALA A 82 -5.71 15.45 -17.88
N GLN A 83 -4.67 15.46 -18.71
CA GLN A 83 -4.47 16.52 -19.69
C GLN A 83 -5.59 16.54 -20.76
N PHE A 84 -6.08 15.35 -21.17
CA PHE A 84 -7.24 15.27 -22.07
C PHE A 84 -8.51 15.85 -21.43
N LEU A 85 -8.80 15.46 -20.19
CA LEU A 85 -9.97 15.97 -19.45
C LEU A 85 -9.86 17.48 -19.20
N TYR A 86 -8.67 17.97 -18.86
CA TYR A 86 -8.43 19.40 -18.69
C TYR A 86 -8.71 20.19 -20.00
N ARG A 87 -8.31 19.67 -21.16
CA ARG A 87 -8.66 20.30 -22.45
C ARG A 87 -10.16 20.38 -22.65
N ILE A 88 -10.90 19.31 -22.32
CA ILE A 88 -12.36 19.32 -22.44
C ILE A 88 -12.99 20.36 -21.49
N MET A 89 -12.49 20.45 -20.24
CA MET A 89 -12.92 21.50 -19.31
C MET A 89 -12.73 22.90 -19.92
N ARG A 90 -11.56 23.16 -20.51
CA ARG A 90 -11.28 24.45 -21.16
C ARG A 90 -12.15 24.72 -22.36
N ILE A 91 -12.39 23.72 -23.22
CA ILE A 91 -13.33 23.83 -24.35
C ILE A 91 -14.73 24.19 -23.83
N LYS A 92 -15.23 23.46 -22.82
CA LYS A 92 -16.53 23.75 -22.20
C LYS A 92 -16.62 25.18 -21.69
N GLN A 93 -15.60 25.64 -20.98
CA GLN A 93 -15.56 27.00 -20.40
C GLN A 93 -15.55 28.07 -21.47
N VAL A 94 -14.68 27.95 -22.49
CA VAL A 94 -14.51 28.97 -23.53
C VAL A 94 -15.72 29.07 -24.48
N PHE A 95 -16.33 27.94 -24.78
CA PHE A 95 -17.52 27.89 -25.64
C PHE A 95 -18.84 27.92 -24.88
N HIS A 96 -18.81 28.00 -23.53
CA HIS A 96 -19.98 28.01 -22.66
C HIS A 96 -20.93 26.83 -22.90
N LEU A 97 -20.35 25.61 -23.06
CA LEU A 97 -21.13 24.42 -23.41
C LEU A 97 -21.99 23.98 -22.24
N THR A 98 -23.30 23.94 -22.45
CA THR A 98 -24.29 23.47 -21.49
C THR A 98 -24.79 22.06 -21.77
N ASN A 99 -24.58 21.58 -23.00
CA ASN A 99 -25.04 20.28 -23.46
C ASN A 99 -23.88 19.44 -23.99
N CYS A 100 -22.92 19.13 -23.11
CA CYS A 100 -21.84 18.22 -23.47
C CYS A 100 -21.73 17.07 -22.46
N HIS A 101 -21.38 15.90 -23.01
CA HIS A 101 -21.17 14.67 -22.24
C HIS A 101 -19.74 14.16 -22.43
N ILE A 102 -19.25 13.42 -21.46
CA ILE A 102 -17.97 12.71 -21.53
C ILE A 102 -18.22 11.24 -21.26
N GLY A 103 -17.80 10.36 -22.17
CA GLY A 103 -17.61 8.93 -21.94
C GLY A 103 -16.12 8.64 -21.84
N LEU A 104 -15.64 8.25 -20.68
CA LEU A 104 -14.22 8.14 -20.37
C LEU A 104 -13.84 6.76 -19.89
N TYR A 105 -12.91 6.11 -20.58
CA TYR A 105 -12.15 5.00 -20.06
C TYR A 105 -10.95 5.52 -19.27
N SER A 106 -10.83 5.17 -18.00
CA SER A 106 -9.70 5.56 -17.16
C SER A 106 -9.58 4.70 -15.90
N PRO A 107 -8.40 4.68 -15.26
CA PRO A 107 -8.32 4.25 -13.87
C PRO A 107 -9.18 5.14 -12.98
N PRO A 108 -9.87 4.61 -11.95
CA PRO A 108 -10.70 5.41 -11.03
C PRO A 108 -9.89 6.32 -10.08
N LEU A 109 -8.56 6.32 -10.16
CA LEU A 109 -7.64 7.07 -9.29
C LEU A 109 -7.92 8.56 -9.21
N PHE A 110 -8.45 9.17 -10.28
CA PHE A 110 -8.76 10.62 -10.26
C PHE A 110 -9.90 10.96 -9.30
N LEU A 111 -10.71 9.95 -8.91
CA LEU A 111 -11.79 10.08 -7.93
C LEU A 111 -11.35 9.76 -6.49
N THR A 112 -10.32 8.93 -6.31
CA THR A 112 -9.89 8.46 -4.99
C THR A 112 -8.57 9.07 -4.53
N GLY A 113 -7.60 9.20 -5.40
CA GLY A 113 -6.22 9.50 -5.03
C GLY A 113 -6.00 10.92 -4.48
N PRO A 114 -5.19 11.10 -3.42
CA PRO A 114 -4.90 12.40 -2.84
C PRO A 114 -4.13 13.33 -3.79
N ALA A 115 -3.32 12.76 -4.69
CA ALA A 115 -2.59 13.53 -5.70
C ALA A 115 -3.50 14.22 -6.73
N TRP A 116 -4.78 13.86 -6.74
CA TRP A 116 -5.77 14.36 -7.68
C TRP A 116 -6.72 15.41 -7.09
N ALA A 117 -6.60 15.74 -5.82
CA ALA A 117 -7.56 16.60 -5.11
C ALA A 117 -7.83 17.93 -5.83
N ALA A 118 -6.78 18.65 -6.25
CA ALA A 118 -6.96 19.92 -6.98
C ALA A 118 -7.65 19.70 -8.33
N PHE A 119 -7.22 18.70 -9.11
CA PHE A 119 -7.86 18.38 -10.39
C PHE A 119 -9.33 17.96 -10.21
N ARG A 120 -9.60 17.07 -9.27
CA ARG A 120 -10.96 16.59 -8.93
C ARG A 120 -11.89 17.74 -8.58
N LYS A 121 -11.42 18.69 -7.76
CA LYS A 121 -12.18 19.89 -7.41
C LYS A 121 -12.59 20.71 -8.65
N HIS A 122 -11.67 20.94 -9.58
CA HIS A 122 -11.96 21.64 -10.84
C HIS A 122 -12.90 20.85 -11.74
N PHE A 123 -12.65 19.54 -11.88
CA PHE A 123 -13.44 18.68 -12.75
C PHE A 123 -14.89 18.53 -12.29
N LEU A 124 -15.11 18.27 -11.01
CA LEU A 124 -16.45 18.10 -10.42
C LEU A 124 -17.26 19.40 -10.38
N LYS A 125 -16.63 20.55 -10.48
CA LYS A 125 -17.32 21.83 -10.67
C LYS A 125 -17.88 22.01 -12.06
N GLU A 126 -17.26 21.39 -13.06
CA GLU A 126 -17.65 21.51 -14.46
C GLU A 126 -18.54 20.36 -14.95
N PHE A 127 -18.44 19.19 -14.33
CA PHE A 127 -19.12 18.00 -14.78
C PHE A 127 -19.88 17.30 -13.66
N ALA A 128 -21.15 16.99 -13.92
CA ALA A 128 -21.98 16.16 -13.08
C ALA A 128 -21.79 14.68 -13.42
N TYR A 129 -21.64 13.86 -12.39
CA TYR A 129 -21.56 12.40 -12.51
C TYR A 129 -22.93 11.84 -12.89
N GLU A 130 -22.97 10.94 -13.86
CA GLU A 130 -24.18 10.21 -14.25
C GLU A 130 -24.12 8.73 -13.91
N ASN A 131 -23.12 8.02 -14.43
CA ASN A 131 -22.99 6.59 -14.24
C ASN A 131 -21.56 6.12 -14.45
N ALA A 132 -21.23 4.90 -13.97
CA ALA A 132 -19.96 4.25 -14.25
C ALA A 132 -20.08 2.73 -14.15
N CYS A 133 -19.20 2.07 -14.90
CA CYS A 133 -18.88 0.67 -14.64
C CYS A 133 -17.36 0.47 -14.49
N GLN A 134 -16.98 -0.60 -13.81
CA GLN A 134 -15.58 -1.02 -13.63
C GLN A 134 -15.44 -2.49 -13.99
N PHE A 135 -14.33 -2.83 -14.63
CA PHE A 135 -14.02 -4.16 -15.11
C PHE A 135 -12.51 -4.44 -15.04
N GLN A 136 -12.14 -5.70 -15.15
CA GLN A 136 -10.76 -6.14 -15.11
C GLN A 136 -10.02 -5.73 -16.38
N ALA A 137 -8.89 -5.03 -16.24
CA ALA A 137 -8.15 -4.50 -17.38
C ALA A 137 -7.48 -5.58 -18.25
N SER A 138 -7.16 -6.75 -17.68
CA SER A 138 -6.53 -7.84 -18.42
C SER A 138 -7.42 -8.47 -19.49
N HIS A 139 -8.73 -8.26 -19.45
CA HIS A 139 -9.63 -8.66 -20.54
C HIS A 139 -9.40 -7.87 -21.85
N PHE A 140 -8.73 -6.72 -21.77
CA PHE A 140 -8.54 -5.80 -22.91
C PHE A 140 -7.08 -5.57 -23.27
N ALA A 141 -6.15 -5.88 -22.38
CA ALA A 141 -4.73 -5.63 -22.56
C ALA A 141 -3.87 -6.59 -21.75
N ASP A 142 -2.64 -6.79 -22.18
CA ASP A 142 -1.65 -7.58 -21.45
C ASP A 142 -1.14 -6.80 -20.22
N VAL A 143 -1.97 -6.80 -19.18
CA VAL A 143 -1.71 -6.15 -17.90
C VAL A 143 -2.09 -7.08 -16.74
N SER A 144 -1.70 -6.71 -15.52
CA SER A 144 -2.01 -7.50 -14.33
C SER A 144 -3.52 -7.66 -14.08
N ASP A 145 -3.97 -8.87 -13.76
CA ASP A 145 -5.36 -9.20 -13.40
C ASP A 145 -5.89 -8.42 -12.20
N SER A 146 -5.01 -7.89 -11.38
CA SER A 146 -5.38 -7.04 -10.25
C SER A 146 -5.63 -5.58 -10.61
N TRP A 147 -5.59 -5.23 -11.90
CA TRP A 147 -5.80 -3.85 -12.34
C TRP A 147 -7.22 -3.66 -12.89
N GLY A 148 -7.94 -2.68 -12.34
CA GLY A 148 -9.27 -2.31 -12.79
C GLY A 148 -9.25 -1.06 -13.67
N ILE A 149 -10.10 -1.06 -14.68
CA ILE A 149 -10.41 0.10 -15.51
C ILE A 149 -11.88 0.44 -15.32
N SER A 150 -12.21 1.71 -15.32
CA SER A 150 -13.58 2.18 -15.31
C SER A 150 -13.96 2.87 -16.61
N PHE A 151 -15.24 2.73 -16.96
CA PHE A 151 -15.89 3.61 -17.93
C PHE A 151 -16.86 4.51 -17.17
N THR A 152 -16.66 5.81 -17.25
CA THR A 152 -17.45 6.80 -16.51
C THR A 152 -18.19 7.73 -17.46
N ILE A 153 -19.43 8.08 -17.13
CA ILE A 153 -20.28 8.99 -17.90
C ILE A 153 -20.53 10.26 -17.10
N TRP A 154 -20.25 11.38 -17.74
CA TRP A 154 -20.39 12.71 -17.16
C TRP A 154 -21.16 13.63 -18.10
N LYS A 155 -21.90 14.60 -17.54
CA LYS A 155 -22.54 15.66 -18.31
C LYS A 155 -22.14 17.03 -17.82
N SER A 156 -22.36 18.07 -18.64
CA SER A 156 -22.23 19.46 -18.22
C SER A 156 -23.05 19.73 -16.96
N GLY A 157 -22.42 20.29 -15.94
CA GLY A 157 -23.06 20.54 -14.66
C GLY A 157 -22.03 20.46 -13.53
N GLU A 158 -22.50 20.45 -12.29
CA GLU A 158 -21.67 20.36 -11.11
C GLU A 158 -22.02 19.11 -10.31
N THR A 159 -21.00 18.40 -9.82
CA THR A 159 -21.15 17.36 -8.82
C THR A 159 -20.77 17.95 -7.45
N ALA A 160 -21.68 18.65 -6.81
CA ALA A 160 -21.43 19.27 -5.53
C ALA A 160 -21.34 18.22 -4.42
N ASN A 161 -20.26 18.29 -3.63
CA ASN A 161 -20.06 17.57 -2.35
C ASN A 161 -20.38 16.06 -2.37
N LYS A 162 -20.16 15.39 -3.50
CA LYS A 162 -20.39 13.95 -3.61
C LYS A 162 -19.26 13.18 -2.93
N GLU A 163 -19.57 12.44 -1.87
CA GLU A 163 -18.57 11.66 -1.11
C GLU A 163 -18.25 10.32 -1.78
N SER A 164 -19.16 9.77 -2.56
CA SER A 164 -18.96 8.50 -3.26
C SER A 164 -19.62 8.47 -4.64
N PHE A 165 -19.13 7.55 -5.46
CA PHE A 165 -19.60 7.28 -6.82
C PHE A 165 -19.90 5.80 -6.93
N SER A 166 -21.14 5.43 -7.26
CA SER A 166 -21.55 4.04 -7.43
C SER A 166 -21.10 3.52 -8.78
N PHE A 167 -20.31 2.47 -8.81
CA PHE A 167 -19.82 1.82 -10.02
C PHE A 167 -20.43 0.43 -10.13
N GLU A 168 -21.01 0.12 -11.27
CA GLU A 168 -21.40 -1.24 -11.61
C GLU A 168 -20.15 -2.07 -11.90
N LEU A 169 -20.00 -3.21 -11.25
CA LEU A 169 -18.93 -4.16 -11.50
C LEU A 169 -19.34 -5.11 -12.61
N ILE A 170 -18.57 -5.16 -13.68
CA ILE A 170 -18.82 -5.99 -14.86
C ILE A 170 -17.68 -6.99 -15.00
N ASP A 171 -18.03 -8.26 -15.16
CA ASP A 171 -17.06 -9.34 -15.39
C ASP A 171 -17.62 -10.38 -16.36
N GLU A 172 -16.76 -11.25 -16.85
CA GLU A 172 -17.14 -12.41 -17.62
C GLU A 172 -17.44 -13.58 -16.68
N VAL A 173 -18.67 -14.06 -16.73
CA VAL A 173 -19.14 -15.22 -15.96
C VAL A 173 -19.73 -16.21 -16.95
N GLU A 174 -19.17 -17.41 -17.00
CA GLU A 174 -19.60 -18.49 -17.89
C GLU A 174 -19.61 -18.12 -19.39
N GLY A 175 -18.69 -17.24 -19.81
CA GLY A 175 -18.56 -16.78 -21.19
C GLY A 175 -19.46 -15.60 -21.58
N GLU A 176 -20.23 -15.07 -20.64
CA GLU A 176 -21.09 -13.89 -20.86
C GLU A 176 -20.64 -12.72 -19.99
N ILE A 177 -20.70 -11.50 -20.57
CA ILE A 177 -20.44 -10.28 -19.85
C ILE A 177 -21.67 -9.88 -19.05
N GLN A 178 -21.55 -9.84 -17.73
CA GLN A 178 -22.67 -9.51 -16.85
C GLN A 178 -22.26 -8.67 -15.64
N SER A 179 -23.25 -8.05 -15.03
CA SER A 179 -23.09 -7.34 -13.77
C SER A 179 -22.91 -8.35 -12.62
N ILE A 180 -21.83 -8.16 -11.84
CA ILE A 180 -21.56 -8.97 -10.65
C ILE A 180 -21.84 -8.20 -9.35
N GLY A 181 -22.34 -6.97 -9.44
CA GLY A 181 -22.68 -6.13 -8.30
C GLY A 181 -22.29 -4.68 -8.46
N TYR A 182 -22.26 -3.96 -7.36
CA TYR A 182 -21.93 -2.54 -7.31
C TYR A 182 -20.82 -2.29 -6.28
N LYS A 183 -20.03 -1.24 -6.54
CA LYS A 183 -19.01 -0.73 -5.64
C LYS A 183 -19.15 0.77 -5.48
N GLU A 184 -19.03 1.24 -4.24
CA GLU A 184 -18.85 2.66 -3.97
C GLU A 184 -17.38 3.05 -4.05
N VAL A 185 -17.06 4.01 -4.89
CA VAL A 185 -15.74 4.63 -5.04
C VAL A 185 -15.74 5.94 -4.26
N TYR A 186 -14.92 6.04 -3.22
CA TYR A 186 -14.97 7.14 -2.28
C TYR A 186 -14.00 8.26 -2.61
N ASN A 187 -14.50 9.49 -2.56
CA ASN A 187 -13.68 10.69 -2.51
C ASN A 187 -13.08 10.85 -1.10
N ILE A 188 -11.76 10.93 -1.04
CA ILE A 188 -11.03 11.05 0.23
C ILE A 188 -10.67 12.49 0.60
N ASP A 189 -11.13 13.49 -0.15
CA ASP A 189 -10.84 14.90 0.14
C ASP A 189 -11.31 15.28 1.54
N GLY A 190 -10.43 15.92 2.31
CA GLY A 190 -10.72 16.31 3.70
C GLY A 190 -10.69 15.16 4.72
N LYS A 191 -10.39 13.94 4.32
CA LYS A 191 -10.20 12.80 5.23
C LYS A 191 -8.73 12.65 5.59
N VAL A 192 -8.44 12.19 6.80
CA VAL A 192 -7.07 11.87 7.24
C VAL A 192 -6.68 10.52 6.65
N SER A 193 -5.57 10.48 5.92
CA SER A 193 -5.05 9.23 5.35
C SER A 193 -4.39 8.36 6.41
N ALA A 194 -4.25 7.07 6.13
CA ALA A 194 -3.52 6.15 7.01
C ALA A 194 -2.05 6.57 7.18
N LYS A 195 -1.43 7.14 6.13
CA LYS A 195 -0.07 7.70 6.20
C LYS A 195 0.04 8.87 7.16
N GLU A 196 -0.95 9.75 7.17
CA GLU A 196 -1.00 10.87 8.11
C GLU A 196 -1.28 10.38 9.53
N TRP A 197 -2.22 9.45 9.68
CA TRP A 197 -2.55 8.85 10.95
C TRP A 197 -1.35 8.17 11.62
N ILE A 198 -0.60 7.34 10.91
CA ILE A 198 0.54 6.61 11.49
C ILE A 198 1.69 7.54 11.93
N LYS A 199 1.77 8.75 11.35
CA LYS A 199 2.78 9.76 11.68
C LYS A 199 2.34 10.76 12.73
N GLN A 200 1.07 10.73 13.13
CA GLN A 200 0.58 11.63 14.17
C GLN A 200 1.30 11.35 15.50
N PRO A 201 1.69 12.39 16.25
CA PRO A 201 2.25 12.22 17.58
C PRO A 201 1.29 11.43 18.47
N ILE A 202 1.80 10.46 19.18
CA ILE A 202 1.02 9.76 20.20
C ILE A 202 0.99 10.69 21.41
N LYS A 203 -0.21 10.92 21.96
CA LYS A 203 -0.41 11.88 23.04
C LYS A 203 0.52 11.58 24.21
N GLY A 204 1.43 12.49 24.52
CA GLY A 204 2.42 12.36 25.60
C GLY A 204 3.77 11.76 25.21
N ILE A 205 3.99 11.41 23.94
CA ILE A 205 5.23 10.81 23.45
C ILE A 205 5.73 11.58 22.23
N SER A 206 7.02 11.99 22.25
CA SER A 206 7.66 12.60 21.10
C SER A 206 8.11 11.51 20.12
N VAL A 207 7.34 11.31 19.05
CA VAL A 207 7.75 10.42 17.95
C VAL A 207 8.70 11.18 17.04
N GLU A 208 9.96 10.78 16.99
CA GLU A 208 10.84 11.24 15.92
C GLU A 208 10.32 10.76 14.58
N ALA A 209 9.64 11.65 13.89
CA ALA A 209 9.18 11.40 12.53
C ALA A 209 10.38 11.31 11.61
N LYS A 210 10.94 10.13 11.45
CA LYS A 210 11.84 9.87 10.32
C LYS A 210 11.81 8.43 9.95
N PRO A 211 11.64 8.21 8.71
CA PRO A 211 12.47 7.17 8.23
C PRO A 211 12.69 7.15 6.75
N THR A 212 13.88 7.15 6.43
CA THR A 212 14.41 6.49 5.26
C THR A 212 15.23 5.33 5.78
N PHE A 213 14.93 4.11 5.34
CA PHE A 213 15.68 2.94 5.72
C PHE A 213 16.65 2.52 4.64
N SER A 214 17.85 2.14 5.06
CA SER A 214 18.74 1.33 4.24
C SER A 214 18.92 0.00 4.92
N SER A 215 18.93 -1.07 4.15
CA SER A 215 19.27 -2.38 4.66
C SER A 215 20.71 -2.40 5.20
N ALA A 216 20.88 -2.95 6.40
CA ALA A 216 22.20 -3.28 6.90
C ALA A 216 22.88 -4.38 6.07
N LEU A 217 22.11 -5.15 5.31
CA LEU A 217 22.55 -6.36 4.61
C LEU A 217 22.61 -6.24 3.09
N SER A 218 21.95 -5.25 2.46
CA SER A 218 21.96 -5.08 1.00
C SER A 218 22.05 -3.62 0.58
N VAL A 219 23.22 -3.04 0.62
CA VAL A 219 23.46 -1.72 0.02
C VAL A 219 23.94 -1.92 -1.40
N LYS A 220 23.14 -1.53 -2.39
CA LYS A 220 23.64 -1.37 -3.75
C LYS A 220 24.60 -0.20 -3.79
N GLU A 221 25.79 -0.39 -4.37
CA GLU A 221 26.71 0.70 -4.63
C GLU A 221 26.02 1.82 -5.41
N GLY A 222 26.21 3.06 -4.98
CA GLY A 222 25.67 4.24 -5.65
C GLY A 222 24.35 4.80 -5.08
N ASN A 223 23.69 4.12 -4.17
CA ASN A 223 22.57 4.72 -3.45
C ASN A 223 23.09 5.53 -2.25
N ASN A 224 22.81 6.82 -2.25
CA ASN A 224 23.03 7.69 -1.10
C ASN A 224 22.04 7.31 0.02
N CYS A 225 22.31 6.22 0.69
CA CYS A 225 21.58 5.83 1.89
C CYS A 225 22.08 6.68 3.07
N ASN A 226 21.61 7.91 3.14
CA ASN A 226 21.82 8.81 4.28
C ASN A 226 20.89 8.45 5.46
N THR A 227 20.66 7.18 5.69
CA THR A 227 19.77 6.74 6.75
C THR A 227 20.56 6.48 8.01
N LYS A 228 20.26 7.28 9.00
CA LYS A 228 20.64 6.98 10.37
C LYS A 228 19.77 5.81 10.82
N ILE A 229 20.35 4.61 10.87
CA ILE A 229 19.71 3.47 11.53
C ILE A 229 19.45 3.90 12.98
N ASN A 230 18.18 3.96 13.35
CA ASN A 230 17.84 4.17 14.75
C ASN A 230 18.18 2.87 15.51
N ARG A 231 19.26 2.89 16.25
CA ARG A 231 19.75 1.72 17.01
C ARG A 231 18.77 1.23 18.08
N ASN A 232 17.79 2.06 18.44
CA ASN A 232 16.76 1.74 19.43
C ASN A 232 15.48 1.23 18.78
N ALA A 233 15.40 1.17 17.45
CA ALA A 233 14.23 0.63 16.77
C ALA A 233 14.13 -0.88 17.01
N LEU A 234 12.89 -1.34 17.18
CA LEU A 234 12.54 -2.77 17.24
C LEU A 234 12.66 -3.44 15.87
N GLY A 235 12.44 -2.67 14.83
CA GLY A 235 12.47 -3.09 13.44
C GLY A 235 12.02 -1.95 12.53
N CYS A 236 11.62 -2.29 11.30
CA CYS A 236 11.13 -1.32 10.35
C CYS A 236 9.89 -1.79 9.60
N TYR A 237 8.99 -0.85 9.35
CA TYR A 237 7.87 -1.00 8.42
C TYR A 237 8.25 -0.37 7.10
N SER A 238 8.12 -1.11 6.02
CA SER A 238 8.41 -0.67 4.67
C SER A 238 7.15 -0.68 3.81
N ASN A 239 6.95 0.39 3.04
CA ASN A 239 5.91 0.47 2.04
C ASN A 239 6.53 0.75 0.68
N MET A 240 6.54 -0.25 -0.19
CA MET A 240 7.08 -0.11 -1.55
C MET A 240 6.04 0.56 -2.44
N GLY A 241 6.42 1.66 -3.06
CA GLY A 241 5.57 2.41 -3.98
C GLY A 241 5.46 3.89 -3.61
N ASN A 242 5.02 4.70 -4.58
CA ASN A 242 4.96 6.16 -4.44
C ASN A 242 3.74 6.63 -3.65
N ASN A 243 2.64 5.88 -3.70
CA ASN A 243 1.44 6.17 -2.93
C ASN A 243 1.33 5.19 -1.75
N VAL A 244 1.53 5.71 -0.55
CA VAL A 244 1.56 4.92 0.69
C VAL A 244 0.17 4.45 1.10
N ASP A 245 -0.86 5.20 0.74
CA ASP A 245 -2.23 4.94 1.19
C ASP A 245 -2.99 4.00 0.25
N GLN A 246 -2.59 3.92 -1.02
CA GLN A 246 -3.24 3.06 -2.01
C GLN A 246 -3.12 1.56 -1.68
N ASN A 247 -4.20 0.81 -1.93
CA ASN A 247 -4.23 -0.64 -1.70
C ASN A 247 -3.37 -1.42 -2.69
N GLN A 248 -2.05 -1.39 -2.51
CA GLN A 248 -1.10 -2.13 -3.35
C GLN A 248 -0.49 -3.36 -2.67
N GLN A 249 -0.79 -3.62 -1.41
CA GLN A 249 -0.25 -4.73 -0.59
C GLN A 249 1.29 -4.83 -0.57
N LYS A 250 1.99 -3.79 -0.95
CA LYS A 250 3.46 -3.75 -0.98
C LYS A 250 4.02 -3.26 0.34
N VAL A 251 3.59 -3.87 1.43
CA VAL A 251 4.04 -3.57 2.78
C VAL A 251 4.76 -4.76 3.39
N ALA A 252 5.80 -4.49 4.17
CA ALA A 252 6.57 -5.50 4.87
C ALA A 252 7.08 -4.96 6.21
N ILE A 253 7.31 -5.87 7.15
CA ILE A 253 8.02 -5.61 8.40
C ILE A 253 9.32 -6.40 8.39
N PHE A 254 10.39 -5.78 8.90
CA PHE A 254 11.70 -6.39 9.02
C PHE A 254 12.23 -6.16 10.43
N SER A 255 12.89 -7.17 11.00
CA SER A 255 13.71 -7.01 12.22
C SER A 255 15.03 -6.29 11.96
N SER A 256 15.40 -6.10 10.69
CA SER A 256 16.52 -5.29 10.20
C SER A 256 15.99 -4.08 9.42
N CYS A 257 16.90 -3.32 8.80
CA CYS A 257 16.52 -2.22 7.92
C CYS A 257 16.36 -2.68 6.47
N ASP A 258 15.48 -2.00 5.73
CA ASP A 258 15.28 -2.21 4.29
C ASP A 258 16.04 -1.17 3.47
N SER A 259 16.63 -1.58 2.35
CA SER A 259 17.39 -0.71 1.43
C SER A 259 16.56 -0.10 0.30
N SER A 260 15.28 -0.35 0.26
CA SER A 260 14.46 0.12 -0.85
C SER A 260 14.26 1.64 -0.80
N ASN A 261 14.06 2.26 -1.96
CA ASN A 261 13.57 3.65 -2.07
C ASN A 261 12.11 3.80 -1.60
N ALA A 262 11.68 2.90 -0.74
CA ALA A 262 10.33 2.83 -0.22
C ALA A 262 10.09 3.87 0.86
N ASN A 263 8.85 4.22 1.04
CA ASN A 263 8.42 4.96 2.22
C ASN A 263 8.44 3.99 3.41
N GLY A 264 9.28 4.25 4.40
CA GLY A 264 9.42 3.40 5.56
C GLY A 264 9.23 4.13 6.88
N LEU A 265 9.14 3.39 7.98
CA LEU A 265 8.95 3.90 9.33
C LEU A 265 9.70 3.02 10.32
N SER A 266 10.51 3.63 11.22
CA SER A 266 11.10 2.90 12.35
C SER A 266 9.99 2.43 13.29
N ILE A 267 10.02 1.16 13.63
CA ILE A 267 9.13 0.60 14.65
C ILE A 267 9.78 0.82 16.00
N MET A 268 9.16 1.66 16.81
CA MET A 268 9.61 2.00 18.16
C MET A 268 8.61 1.46 19.19
N PRO A 269 8.99 1.32 20.46
CA PRO A 269 8.06 0.87 21.49
C PRO A 269 6.75 1.67 21.56
N ASP A 270 6.82 2.96 21.32
CA ASP A 270 5.70 3.89 21.40
C ASP A 270 4.73 3.84 20.20
N ASN A 271 5.20 3.49 19.00
CA ASN A 271 4.36 3.38 17.81
C ASN A 271 4.06 1.93 17.40
N TYR A 272 4.54 0.95 18.14
CA TYR A 272 4.47 -0.47 17.80
C TYR A 272 3.05 -0.93 17.46
N GLU A 273 2.10 -0.69 18.37
CA GLU A 273 0.69 -1.11 18.19
C GLU A 273 0.09 -0.51 16.91
N ARG A 274 0.31 0.79 16.71
CA ARG A 274 -0.22 1.50 15.53
C ARG A 274 0.36 0.96 14.22
N VAL A 275 1.66 0.62 14.22
CA VAL A 275 2.32 0.04 13.04
C VAL A 275 1.80 -1.38 12.77
N MET A 276 1.68 -2.23 13.80
CA MET A 276 1.14 -3.59 13.63
C MET A 276 -0.30 -3.55 13.14
N THR A 277 -1.10 -2.63 13.68
CA THR A 277 -2.49 -2.43 13.27
C THR A 277 -2.61 -2.02 11.79
N LEU A 278 -1.82 -1.06 11.34
CA LEU A 278 -1.81 -0.66 9.93
C LEU A 278 -1.30 -1.78 9.03
N PHE A 279 -0.25 -2.46 9.43
CA PHE A 279 0.28 -3.59 8.67
C PHE A 279 -0.77 -4.69 8.51
N ALA A 280 -1.43 -5.07 9.61
CA ALA A 280 -2.51 -6.06 9.57
C ALA A 280 -3.67 -5.62 8.67
N ALA A 281 -4.16 -4.39 8.82
CA ALA A 281 -5.24 -3.86 7.99
C ALA A 281 -4.89 -3.95 6.50
N ARG A 282 -3.66 -3.62 6.13
CA ARG A 282 -3.19 -3.65 4.74
C ARG A 282 -2.93 -5.05 4.20
N ARG A 283 -2.69 -6.04 5.05
CA ARG A 283 -2.46 -7.44 4.65
C ARG A 283 -3.73 -8.27 4.62
N LEU A 284 -4.71 -7.94 5.47
CA LEU A 284 -5.98 -8.66 5.58
C LEU A 284 -6.87 -8.53 4.33
N VAL A 285 -6.86 -7.35 3.68
CA VAL A 285 -7.67 -7.12 2.48
C VAL A 285 -6.82 -7.31 1.24
N GLY A 286 -7.12 -8.36 0.49
CA GLY A 286 -6.43 -8.68 -0.76
C GLY A 286 -6.64 -7.59 -1.81
N LYS A 287 -5.57 -7.27 -2.57
CA LYS A 287 -5.67 -6.44 -3.75
C LYS A 287 -6.27 -7.24 -4.90
N ASN A 288 -7.31 -6.71 -5.51
CA ASN A 288 -7.89 -7.21 -6.76
C ASN A 288 -8.27 -6.02 -7.67
N TRP A 289 -8.80 -6.30 -8.86
CA TRP A 289 -9.18 -5.27 -9.82
C TRP A 289 -10.30 -4.35 -9.33
N MET A 290 -11.12 -4.80 -8.38
CA MET A 290 -12.21 -4.00 -7.82
C MET A 290 -11.71 -2.95 -6.82
N ASN A 291 -10.68 -3.27 -6.01
CA ASN A 291 -10.27 -2.45 -4.88
C ASN A 291 -8.84 -1.86 -4.98
N TRP A 292 -8.14 -2.09 -6.08
CA TRP A 292 -6.73 -1.70 -6.21
C TRP A 292 -6.49 -0.17 -6.11
N ALA A 293 -7.50 0.62 -6.43
CA ALA A 293 -7.46 2.08 -6.39
C ALA A 293 -7.95 2.67 -5.06
N ASP A 294 -8.41 1.83 -4.13
CA ASP A 294 -8.90 2.30 -2.84
C ASP A 294 -7.74 2.82 -1.98
N GLU A 295 -8.04 3.82 -1.17
CA GLU A 295 -7.08 4.49 -0.30
C GLU A 295 -7.39 4.16 1.16
N TYR A 296 -6.33 3.82 1.91
CA TYR A 296 -6.44 3.59 3.35
C TYR A 296 -6.54 4.91 4.10
N LEU A 297 -7.53 5.01 4.98
CA LEU A 297 -7.83 6.16 5.83
C LEU A 297 -7.42 5.89 7.27
N ALA A 298 -7.39 6.94 8.08
CA ALA A 298 -7.27 6.84 9.52
C ALA A 298 -8.48 6.07 10.08
N PRO A 299 -8.26 5.11 11.00
CA PRO A 299 -9.34 4.33 11.58
C PRO A 299 -10.14 5.12 12.60
N ASN A 300 -11.34 4.62 12.91
CA ASN A 300 -12.13 5.06 14.05
C ASN A 300 -11.62 4.39 15.33
N GLU A 301 -10.71 5.02 16.04
CA GLU A 301 -10.14 4.54 17.30
C GLU A 301 -11.16 4.48 18.45
N SER A 302 -12.35 5.12 18.30
CA SER A 302 -13.43 5.08 19.29
C SER A 302 -14.39 3.90 19.07
N HIS A 303 -14.17 3.08 18.06
CA HIS A 303 -15.03 1.92 17.80
C HIS A 303 -14.90 0.88 18.93
N PRO A 304 -16.01 0.25 19.42
CA PRO A 304 -15.96 -0.69 20.55
C PRO A 304 -14.99 -1.87 20.37
N LYS A 305 -14.75 -2.28 19.12
CA LYS A 305 -13.83 -3.37 18.76
C LYS A 305 -12.41 -2.90 18.47
N TRP A 306 -12.09 -1.63 18.67
CA TRP A 306 -10.78 -1.09 18.35
C TRP A 306 -9.65 -1.81 19.08
N ASN A 307 -9.74 -1.90 20.40
CA ASN A 307 -8.71 -2.52 21.23
C ASN A 307 -8.51 -4.01 20.90
N GLU A 308 -9.58 -4.75 20.66
CA GLU A 308 -9.51 -6.15 20.24
C GLU A 308 -8.77 -6.26 18.90
N PHE A 309 -9.11 -5.43 17.92
CA PHE A 309 -8.45 -5.42 16.62
C PHE A 309 -6.96 -5.05 16.72
N VAL A 310 -6.61 -4.07 17.56
CA VAL A 310 -5.21 -3.68 17.81
C VAL A 310 -4.42 -4.87 18.39
N ASN A 311 -4.94 -5.52 19.42
CA ASN A 311 -4.27 -6.63 20.09
C ASN A 311 -4.12 -7.84 19.15
N ASP A 312 -5.17 -8.21 18.44
CA ASP A 312 -5.14 -9.30 17.47
C ASP A 312 -4.21 -8.99 16.27
N SER A 313 -4.07 -7.71 15.90
CA SER A 313 -3.14 -7.27 14.86
C SER A 313 -1.69 -7.55 15.20
N ILE A 314 -1.34 -7.57 16.49
CA ILE A 314 0.01 -7.96 16.92
C ILE A 314 0.26 -9.42 16.54
N VAL A 315 -0.62 -10.33 16.97
CA VAL A 315 -0.48 -11.77 16.68
C VAL A 315 -0.54 -12.04 15.18
N TYR A 316 -1.52 -11.46 14.49
CA TYR A 316 -1.62 -11.60 13.05
C TYR A 316 -0.33 -11.17 12.32
N SER A 317 0.23 -10.02 12.72
CA SER A 317 1.42 -9.47 12.07
C SER A 317 2.67 -10.30 12.30
N LEU A 318 2.82 -10.93 13.49
CA LEU A 318 3.96 -11.80 13.80
C LEU A 318 4.10 -12.96 12.81
N PHE A 319 3.00 -13.50 12.35
CA PHE A 319 2.97 -14.71 11.55
C PHE A 319 2.66 -14.46 10.06
N GLU A 320 2.44 -13.20 9.69
CA GLU A 320 2.20 -12.82 8.28
C GLU A 320 3.47 -13.00 7.44
N SER A 321 3.31 -13.47 6.22
CA SER A 321 4.43 -13.84 5.31
C SER A 321 5.35 -12.66 4.96
N LYS A 322 4.91 -11.42 5.11
CA LYS A 322 5.69 -10.21 4.88
C LYS A 322 6.21 -9.57 6.18
N CYS A 323 6.10 -10.27 7.30
CA CYS A 323 6.82 -9.95 8.52
C CYS A 323 8.11 -10.78 8.56
N ASN A 324 9.15 -10.24 7.94
CA ASN A 324 10.44 -10.90 7.78
C ASN A 324 11.29 -10.68 9.04
N GLN A 325 10.89 -11.31 10.12
CA GLN A 325 11.62 -11.31 11.37
C GLN A 325 12.66 -12.44 11.40
N ALA A 326 13.88 -12.09 11.69
CA ALA A 326 14.97 -13.02 11.81
C ALA A 326 15.93 -12.56 12.90
N SER A 327 16.61 -13.52 13.52
CA SER A 327 17.74 -13.28 14.41
C SER A 327 18.99 -13.85 13.76
N LEU A 328 19.96 -12.99 13.49
CA LEU A 328 21.21 -13.36 12.83
C LEU A 328 22.40 -12.80 13.63
N ARG A 329 23.46 -13.57 13.80
CA ARG A 329 24.67 -13.16 14.51
C ARG A 329 25.88 -13.26 13.61
N GLN A 330 26.84 -12.36 13.85
CA GLN A 330 28.14 -12.36 13.18
C GLN A 330 28.07 -12.32 11.64
N ILE A 331 26.99 -11.73 11.08
CA ILE A 331 26.85 -11.58 9.63
C ILE A 331 27.92 -10.63 9.12
N GLU A 332 28.78 -11.10 8.23
CA GLU A 332 29.80 -10.27 7.61
C GLU A 332 29.22 -9.53 6.38
N PHE A 333 29.34 -8.21 6.42
CA PHE A 333 28.93 -7.35 5.31
C PHE A 333 29.84 -6.13 5.20
N LYS A 334 30.45 -5.93 4.04
CA LYS A 334 31.40 -4.84 3.76
C LYS A 334 32.52 -4.79 4.80
N GLY A 335 33.10 -5.95 5.15
CA GLY A 335 34.21 -6.08 6.12
C GLY A 335 33.84 -5.73 7.57
N LYS A 336 32.55 -5.66 7.88
CA LYS A 336 32.03 -5.46 9.24
C LYS A 336 31.12 -6.59 9.63
N LYS A 337 31.17 -6.98 10.91
CA LYS A 337 30.26 -7.96 11.49
C LYS A 337 29.03 -7.26 12.05
N TRP A 338 27.86 -7.85 11.78
CA TRP A 338 26.54 -7.35 12.16
C TRP A 338 25.79 -8.39 12.97
N ASN A 339 25.03 -7.92 13.95
CA ASN A 339 24.09 -8.73 14.70
C ASN A 339 22.69 -8.16 14.52
N ILE A 340 21.71 -9.03 14.22
CA ILE A 340 20.31 -8.72 14.14
C ILE A 340 19.61 -9.44 15.28
N TYR A 341 18.97 -8.70 16.15
CA TYR A 341 18.19 -9.20 17.27
C TYR A 341 16.71 -9.13 16.90
N ASN A 342 15.97 -10.22 17.15
CA ASN A 342 14.56 -10.29 16.82
C ASN A 342 13.69 -9.80 18.00
N GLU A 343 13.43 -8.51 18.07
CA GLU A 343 12.54 -7.93 19.10
C GLU A 343 11.08 -8.37 18.96
N PHE A 344 10.73 -9.03 17.83
CA PHE A 344 9.40 -9.59 17.58
C PHE A 344 9.23 -11.02 18.10
N PHE A 345 10.24 -11.63 18.70
CA PHE A 345 10.14 -12.96 19.27
C PHE A 345 9.15 -12.96 20.46
N TRP A 346 8.25 -13.94 20.48
CA TRP A 346 7.04 -13.94 21.31
C TRP A 346 7.06 -14.87 22.51
N MET A 347 8.10 -15.70 22.69
CA MET A 347 8.29 -16.57 23.84
C MET A 347 9.33 -15.97 24.80
N SER A 348 9.30 -16.40 26.08
CA SER A 348 10.31 -15.98 27.04
C SER A 348 11.66 -16.64 26.77
N LYS A 349 12.72 -15.95 27.16
CA LYS A 349 14.05 -16.51 27.10
C LYS A 349 14.19 -17.74 27.97
N ASP A 350 13.63 -17.71 29.19
CA ASP A 350 13.71 -18.81 30.16
C ASP A 350 13.05 -20.07 29.62
N GLU A 351 11.92 -19.96 28.93
CA GLU A 351 11.25 -21.10 28.30
C GLU A 351 12.15 -21.73 27.20
N ILE A 352 12.82 -20.93 26.41
CA ILE A 352 13.77 -21.41 25.39
C ILE A 352 14.98 -22.06 26.03
N ILE A 353 15.50 -21.52 27.14
CA ILE A 353 16.59 -22.14 27.90
C ILE A 353 16.18 -23.54 28.39
N GLN A 354 14.98 -23.67 28.92
CA GLN A 354 14.47 -24.98 29.38
C GLN A 354 14.35 -26.00 28.25
N LEU A 355 13.91 -25.56 27.06
CA LEU A 355 13.85 -26.43 25.88
C LEU A 355 15.24 -26.85 25.38
N ALA A 356 16.24 -26.01 25.63
CA ALA A 356 17.60 -26.19 25.17
C ALA A 356 18.52 -26.90 26.16
N SER A 357 18.01 -27.59 27.17
CA SER A 357 18.75 -28.08 28.35
C SER A 357 20.09 -28.75 28.05
N ASP A 358 20.29 -29.30 26.85
CA ASP A 358 21.51 -29.97 26.41
C ASP A 358 22.11 -29.38 25.12
N GLN A 359 21.57 -28.28 24.59
CA GLN A 359 22.07 -27.64 23.37
C GLN A 359 22.88 -26.41 23.68
N GLN A 360 24.05 -26.28 23.03
CA GLN A 360 24.87 -25.09 23.14
C GLN A 360 24.36 -24.02 22.17
N PHE A 361 23.80 -22.96 22.74
CA PHE A 361 23.55 -21.74 21.96
C PHE A 361 24.92 -21.00 21.75
N ASP A 362 24.95 -20.21 20.67
CA ASP A 362 26.05 -19.34 20.30
C ASP A 362 26.58 -18.51 21.52
N GLU A 363 27.87 -18.20 21.56
CA GLU A 363 28.49 -17.35 22.58
C GLU A 363 27.82 -16.01 22.79
N CYS A 364 27.18 -15.45 21.76
CA CYS A 364 26.33 -14.27 21.83
C CYS A 364 25.14 -14.41 22.80
N TYR A 365 24.83 -15.59 23.22
CA TYR A 365 23.73 -15.88 24.16
C TYR A 365 23.90 -15.21 25.52
N ASN A 366 25.13 -14.99 25.94
CA ASN A 366 25.49 -14.34 27.22
C ASN A 366 25.69 -12.82 27.11
N ASP A 367 25.54 -12.23 25.92
CA ASP A 367 25.54 -10.79 25.72
C ASP A 367 24.34 -10.15 26.48
N ALA A 368 24.58 -9.02 27.15
CA ALA A 368 23.56 -8.31 27.92
C ALA A 368 22.30 -7.98 27.09
N ARG A 369 22.45 -7.78 25.77
CA ARG A 369 21.32 -7.56 24.85
C ARG A 369 20.57 -8.85 24.54
N THR A 370 21.24 -9.99 24.50
CA THR A 370 20.61 -11.31 24.32
C THR A 370 20.00 -11.84 25.62
N ALA A 371 20.42 -11.31 26.78
CA ALA A 371 19.97 -11.74 28.09
C ALA A 371 18.53 -11.37 28.42
N LYS A 372 17.91 -10.44 27.70
CA LYS A 372 16.57 -9.93 27.99
C LYS A 372 15.51 -10.61 27.12
N ASP A 373 14.34 -10.81 27.70
CA ASP A 373 13.15 -11.09 26.94
C ASP A 373 12.92 -10.02 25.86
N ARG A 374 12.36 -10.44 24.74
CA ARG A 374 12.09 -9.54 23.62
C ARG A 374 10.87 -8.66 23.89
N PHE A 375 10.86 -7.51 23.24
CA PHE A 375 9.79 -6.52 23.41
C PHE A 375 8.39 -7.12 23.20
N VAL A 376 8.23 -7.95 22.17
CA VAL A 376 6.91 -8.52 21.85
C VAL A 376 6.45 -9.50 22.92
N TYR A 377 7.33 -10.33 23.46
CA TYR A 377 6.98 -11.19 24.60
C TYR A 377 6.42 -10.37 25.76
N GLN A 378 7.15 -9.33 26.17
CA GLN A 378 6.70 -8.45 27.28
C GLN A 378 5.36 -7.76 26.95
N LYS A 379 5.18 -7.33 25.69
CA LYS A 379 3.94 -6.70 25.23
C LYS A 379 2.74 -7.66 25.31
N LEU A 380 2.92 -8.90 24.87
CA LEU A 380 1.86 -9.93 24.91
C LEU A 380 1.41 -10.25 26.34
N GLN A 381 2.30 -10.12 27.34
CA GLN A 381 1.94 -10.28 28.76
C GLN A 381 1.04 -9.15 29.29
N SER A 382 0.98 -8.02 28.61
CA SER A 382 0.25 -6.81 29.06
C SER A 382 -1.08 -6.57 28.35
N ILE A 383 -1.46 -7.42 27.39
CA ILE A 383 -2.67 -7.25 26.58
C ILE A 383 -3.58 -8.46 26.67
N THR A 384 -4.86 -8.27 26.35
CA THR A 384 -5.84 -9.36 26.25
C THR A 384 -6.09 -9.68 24.78
N LEU A 385 -5.83 -10.91 24.39
CA LEU A 385 -6.07 -11.42 23.04
C LEU A 385 -7.50 -11.97 22.91
N SER A 386 -8.02 -11.98 21.70
CA SER A 386 -9.22 -12.76 21.40
C SER A 386 -8.93 -14.26 21.46
N PRO A 387 -9.95 -15.11 21.63
CA PRO A 387 -9.76 -16.57 21.59
C PRO A 387 -9.05 -17.05 20.34
N GLU A 388 -9.37 -16.49 19.18
CA GLU A 388 -8.75 -16.85 17.89
C GLU A 388 -7.26 -16.45 17.83
N ALA A 389 -6.91 -15.29 18.33
CA ALA A 389 -5.51 -14.86 18.38
C ALA A 389 -4.71 -15.70 19.40
N GLN A 390 -5.33 -16.05 20.54
CA GLN A 390 -4.69 -16.87 21.56
C GLN A 390 -4.36 -18.27 21.03
N VAL A 391 -5.29 -18.93 20.36
CA VAL A 391 -5.03 -20.29 19.82
C VAL A 391 -3.98 -20.29 18.71
N VAL A 392 -3.87 -19.21 17.92
CA VAL A 392 -2.79 -19.03 16.95
C VAL A 392 -1.44 -18.94 17.65
N LEU A 393 -1.34 -18.14 18.70
CA LEU A 393 -0.13 -17.97 19.48
C LEU A 393 0.27 -19.29 20.18
N ASP A 394 -0.69 -19.99 20.78
CA ASP A 394 -0.47 -21.27 21.44
C ASP A 394 0.04 -22.35 20.47
N LYS A 395 -0.54 -22.40 19.26
CA LYS A 395 -0.08 -23.34 18.22
C LYS A 395 1.32 -22.97 17.70
N ALA A 396 1.66 -21.67 17.57
CA ALA A 396 3.01 -21.25 17.25
C ALA A 396 4.02 -21.68 18.33
N ASN A 397 3.66 -21.56 19.62
CA ASN A 397 4.47 -22.05 20.74
C ASN A 397 4.66 -23.57 20.68
N GLU A 398 3.60 -24.33 20.37
CA GLU A 398 3.67 -25.78 20.17
C GLU A 398 4.65 -26.14 19.07
N ILE A 399 4.61 -25.44 17.92
CA ILE A 399 5.56 -25.65 16.82
C ILE A 399 6.99 -25.41 17.27
N VAL A 400 7.25 -24.32 18.00
CA VAL A 400 8.59 -24.05 18.53
C VAL A 400 9.06 -25.23 19.41
N ARG A 401 8.22 -25.68 20.37
CA ARG A 401 8.55 -26.77 21.29
C ARG A 401 8.79 -28.10 20.56
N SER A 402 7.90 -28.47 19.67
CA SER A 402 7.99 -29.77 18.97
C SER A 402 9.14 -29.86 17.96
N THR A 403 9.52 -28.72 17.36
CA THR A 403 10.60 -28.68 16.38
C THR A 403 11.97 -28.35 16.99
N PHE A 404 12.00 -27.94 18.24
CA PHE A 404 13.24 -27.51 18.92
C PHE A 404 14.36 -28.56 18.85
N PRO A 405 14.13 -29.88 19.08
CA PRO A 405 15.16 -30.91 19.03
C PRO A 405 15.83 -31.06 17.65
N PHE A 406 15.19 -30.55 16.60
CA PHE A 406 15.68 -30.68 15.24
C PHE A 406 16.50 -29.48 14.76
N ARG A 407 16.71 -28.46 15.60
CA ARG A 407 17.42 -27.23 15.23
C ARG A 407 18.86 -27.48 14.75
N GLU A 408 19.59 -28.32 15.42
CA GLU A 408 20.96 -28.68 15.04
C GLU A 408 21.04 -29.39 13.68
N LEU A 409 20.08 -30.25 13.40
CA LEU A 409 20.00 -30.98 12.13
C LEU A 409 19.70 -30.07 10.96
N PHE A 410 18.92 -29.01 11.20
CA PHE A 410 18.48 -28.07 10.19
C PHE A 410 19.51 -26.95 9.94
N ASN A 411 20.49 -26.76 10.81
CA ASN A 411 21.50 -25.72 10.69
C ASN A 411 22.40 -25.98 9.48
N GLY A 412 21.91 -25.62 8.31
CA GLY A 412 22.64 -25.67 7.05
C GLY A 412 23.67 -24.55 6.94
N SER A 413 24.34 -24.49 5.80
CA SER A 413 25.33 -23.45 5.46
C SER A 413 24.74 -22.09 5.16
N ASP A 414 23.40 -21.96 5.03
CA ASP A 414 22.74 -20.72 4.71
C ASP A 414 22.49 -19.87 5.97
N PRO A 415 23.11 -18.69 6.09
CA PRO A 415 22.94 -17.81 7.24
C PRO A 415 21.48 -17.38 7.49
N GLU A 416 20.67 -17.31 6.44
CA GLU A 416 19.24 -16.91 6.58
C GLU A 416 18.43 -17.91 7.41
N TYR A 417 18.84 -19.17 7.44
CA TYR A 417 18.17 -20.24 8.15
C TYR A 417 18.87 -20.66 9.45
N GLN A 418 19.89 -19.92 9.89
CA GLN A 418 20.50 -20.20 11.20
C GLN A 418 19.48 -20.06 12.32
N ILE A 419 19.20 -21.15 13.02
CA ILE A 419 18.18 -21.26 14.06
C ILE A 419 18.76 -21.52 15.46
N MET A 420 20.06 -21.48 15.62
CA MET A 420 20.71 -21.65 16.92
C MET A 420 20.60 -20.39 17.81
N ASN A 421 20.13 -19.26 17.27
CA ASN A 421 19.76 -18.13 18.10
C ASN A 421 18.44 -18.42 18.83
N TRP A 422 18.40 -18.18 20.13
CA TRP A 422 17.21 -18.44 20.93
C TRP A 422 15.99 -17.61 20.47
N ASP A 423 16.23 -16.43 19.94
CA ASP A 423 15.22 -15.48 19.43
C ASP A 423 14.99 -15.63 17.90
N CYS A 424 15.10 -16.83 17.36
CA CYS A 424 14.80 -17.10 15.95
C CYS A 424 13.43 -16.56 15.55
N GLY A 425 13.36 -15.90 14.40
CA GLY A 425 12.09 -15.39 13.89
C GLY A 425 11.20 -16.46 13.30
N TRP A 426 9.90 -16.14 13.14
CA TRP A 426 8.93 -17.05 12.53
C TRP A 426 9.34 -17.53 11.14
N TYR A 427 10.01 -16.71 10.36
CA TYR A 427 10.53 -17.09 9.05
C TYR A 427 11.47 -18.31 9.15
N GLN A 428 12.40 -18.28 10.10
CA GLN A 428 13.36 -19.36 10.35
C GLN A 428 12.67 -20.60 10.91
N ILE A 429 11.80 -20.42 11.93
CA ILE A 429 11.03 -21.51 12.58
C ILE A 429 10.10 -22.20 11.59
N LYS A 430 9.43 -21.43 10.73
CA LYS A 430 8.55 -21.98 9.70
C LYS A 430 9.31 -22.83 8.66
N ALA A 431 10.54 -22.44 8.32
CA ALA A 431 11.38 -23.25 7.43
C ALA A 431 11.69 -24.62 8.08
N LEU A 432 12.08 -24.63 9.36
CA LEU A 432 12.28 -25.86 10.14
C LEU A 432 10.99 -26.70 10.23
N ALA A 433 9.86 -26.07 10.53
CA ALA A 433 8.58 -26.75 10.70
C ALA A 433 8.06 -27.38 9.42
N LYS A 434 8.39 -26.88 8.24
CA LYS A 434 8.05 -27.52 6.97
C LYS A 434 8.64 -28.91 6.82
N GLU A 435 9.78 -29.15 7.44
CA GLU A 435 10.50 -30.41 7.38
C GLU A 435 10.17 -31.31 8.58
N TYR A 436 10.19 -30.77 9.80
CA TYR A 436 10.09 -31.53 11.03
C TYR A 436 8.79 -31.35 11.82
N GLY A 437 7.87 -30.52 11.36
CA GLY A 437 6.61 -30.22 12.03
C GLY A 437 5.45 -29.91 11.09
N LYS A 438 5.40 -30.59 9.93
CA LYS A 438 4.44 -30.25 8.88
C LYS A 438 2.99 -30.29 9.34
N ASN A 439 2.58 -31.30 10.10
CA ASN A 439 1.19 -31.42 10.55
C ASN A 439 0.79 -30.25 11.46
N GLN A 440 1.65 -29.88 12.41
CA GLN A 440 1.42 -28.74 13.29
C GLN A 440 1.39 -27.44 12.52
N LEU A 441 2.21 -27.31 11.46
CA LEU A 441 2.21 -26.14 10.60
C LEU A 441 0.93 -26.05 9.77
N ASP A 442 0.40 -27.17 9.28
CA ASP A 442 -0.85 -27.21 8.54
C ASP A 442 -2.03 -26.82 9.46
N GLU A 443 -2.09 -27.33 10.68
CA GLU A 443 -3.08 -26.93 11.70
C GLU A 443 -2.94 -25.44 12.04
N PHE A 444 -1.72 -24.94 12.23
CA PHE A 444 -1.47 -23.53 12.43
C PHE A 444 -2.04 -22.67 11.30
N ASN A 445 -1.83 -23.07 10.05
CA ASN A 445 -2.33 -22.33 8.89
C ASN A 445 -3.87 -22.23 8.88
N VAL A 446 -4.57 -23.26 9.32
CA VAL A 446 -6.04 -23.24 9.47
C VAL A 446 -6.46 -22.22 10.55
N LEU A 447 -5.84 -22.26 11.72
CA LEU A 447 -6.14 -21.33 12.82
C LEU A 447 -5.79 -19.88 12.44
N TYR A 448 -4.65 -19.68 11.79
CA TYR A 448 -4.22 -18.36 11.34
C TYR A 448 -5.17 -17.77 10.27
N LYS A 449 -5.67 -18.63 9.38
CA LYS A 449 -6.70 -18.23 8.40
C LYS A 449 -8.00 -17.84 9.11
N ALA A 450 -8.43 -18.57 10.12
CA ALA A 450 -9.63 -18.24 10.90
C ALA A 450 -9.50 -16.87 11.58
N LEU A 451 -8.34 -16.57 12.18
CA LEU A 451 -8.04 -15.24 12.74
C LEU A 451 -8.13 -14.15 11.64
N ALA A 452 -7.51 -14.38 10.50
CA ALA A 452 -7.55 -13.43 9.38
C ALA A 452 -8.99 -13.19 8.87
N ASP A 453 -9.79 -14.24 8.76
CA ASP A 453 -11.19 -14.15 8.30
C ASP A 453 -12.08 -13.39 9.30
N LYS A 454 -11.85 -13.57 10.63
CA LYS A 454 -12.48 -12.77 11.68
C LYS A 454 -12.10 -11.28 11.58
N MET A 455 -10.82 -11.00 11.37
CA MET A 455 -10.31 -9.64 11.39
C MET A 455 -10.62 -8.85 10.10
N ARG A 456 -10.74 -9.52 8.95
CA ARG A 456 -10.89 -8.85 7.65
C ARG A 456 -12.08 -7.88 7.57
N PRO A 457 -13.32 -8.22 8.00
CA PRO A 457 -14.44 -7.28 7.98
C PRO A 457 -14.22 -6.07 8.89
N MET A 458 -13.38 -6.20 9.92
CA MET A 458 -13.07 -5.10 10.83
C MET A 458 -12.27 -3.98 10.14
N VAL A 459 -11.52 -4.28 9.06
CA VAL A 459 -10.81 -3.25 8.30
C VAL A 459 -11.79 -2.21 7.73
N PHE A 460 -12.97 -2.66 7.30
CA PHE A 460 -14.05 -1.79 6.83
C PHE A 460 -14.84 -1.17 7.98
N ALA A 461 -15.23 -1.96 8.97
CA ALA A 461 -15.97 -1.47 10.14
C ALA A 461 -15.22 -0.37 10.91
N LEU A 462 -13.91 -0.48 11.00
CA LEU A 462 -13.03 0.52 11.61
C LEU A 462 -12.73 1.71 10.69
N GLY A 463 -13.13 1.67 9.42
CA GLY A 463 -12.98 2.76 8.47
C GLY A 463 -11.59 2.89 7.83
N PHE A 464 -10.72 1.89 7.93
CA PHE A 464 -9.46 1.88 7.18
C PHE A 464 -9.70 1.87 5.67
N LEU A 465 -10.68 1.10 5.21
CA LEU A 465 -11.24 1.11 3.86
C LEU A 465 -12.75 1.32 3.95
N LYS A 466 -13.32 1.76 2.82
CA LYS A 466 -14.78 1.96 2.69
C LYS A 466 -15.32 1.17 1.52
#